data_7b4c8affdb7dea940e8014777d217e34
#
_entry.id   7b4c8affdb7dea940e8014777d217e34
#
_cell.length_a   1.000
_cell.length_b   1.000
_cell.length_c   1.000
_cell.angle_alpha   90.00
_cell.angle_beta   90.00
_cell.angle_gamma   90.00
#
_symmetry.space_group_name_H-M   'P 1'
#
loop_
_entity.id
_entity.type
_entity.pdbx_description
1 polymer ?
#
loop_
_entity_poly.entity_id
_entity_poly.type
_entity_poly.pdbx_seq_one_letter_code
_entity_poly.pdbx_strand_id
1 'polypeptide(L)'
;MTNRYSLLALLNALKEDDLGDKAHPFTMAQLNYFCHPARNAKHYKVFTIPKKSGGVREISAPVKMLKSFQTYTNILLQALYEPTSAAMGFVPGRSVVDNARKHVGMNYVLNIDLKDFFPSIPQARVWGALMSKAVGFNQGVASAVAGLCCTEIEFYEGKPVMSTDELPNGVKTEKRNVLPQGAPTSPIITNIVARNLDRQLKHLADRFGLNYTRYADDITFSSMHNVYHEGGEFMTELRRIVAEQNFSINEKKTRLQKKGSRQEVTGLVVSDRVNVTREYVRSIGSLLYIWERYGYDSAFARFLQHYIPKPNRVSPPSMERVLQGKLMYLKMVKGEENPVWQRLQDRFEKLCSKTPEKKSDINYVAAYTLPAFEKQFSTVISFFTKEFHGKKDDASEVSYGASFKSGDQDVIISVSDSCKKLIASVINDEKAVSELKKKLYIAYCKRGEFPYWLIMKSRPRSVYASTVKRENEDMSFFSPDLPDLDDDKQDSTLLIKAFVESGFDMKILEKWSSQKNT
;
A
#
# COMPACT_ATOMS: atom_id res chain seq x y z
N MET A 1 3.04 1.32 -35.89
CA MET A 1 3.74 0.09 -35.49
C MET A 1 3.19 -1.07 -36.32
N THR A 2 4.04 -1.72 -37.10
CA THR A 2 3.58 -2.59 -38.18
C THR A 2 3.41 -4.08 -37.80
N ASN A 3 4.14 -4.56 -36.80
CA ASN A 3 4.07 -5.96 -36.36
C ASN A 3 4.63 -6.17 -34.95
N ARG A 4 4.61 -7.41 -34.44
CA ARG A 4 5.14 -7.76 -33.11
C ARG A 4 6.66 -7.58 -32.98
N TYR A 5 7.40 -7.69 -34.08
CA TYR A 5 8.88 -7.45 -34.06
C TYR A 5 9.17 -5.97 -33.82
N SER A 6 8.43 -5.06 -34.47
CA SER A 6 8.59 -3.62 -34.21
C SER A 6 8.14 -3.23 -32.78
N LEU A 7 7.11 -3.89 -32.22
CA LEU A 7 6.75 -3.74 -30.81
C LEU A 7 7.90 -4.15 -29.90
N LEU A 8 8.45 -5.36 -30.12
CA LEU A 8 9.55 -5.89 -29.29
C LEU A 8 10.80 -5.01 -29.38
N ALA A 9 11.14 -4.54 -30.57
CA ALA A 9 12.29 -3.63 -30.77
C ALA A 9 12.12 -2.34 -29.99
N LEU A 10 10.93 -1.72 -30.01
CA LEU A 10 10.65 -0.50 -29.23
C LEU A 10 10.67 -0.75 -27.72
N LEU A 11 10.10 -1.86 -27.24
CA LEU A 11 10.15 -2.19 -25.81
C LEU A 11 11.59 -2.42 -25.33
N ASN A 12 12.44 -3.02 -26.18
CA ASN A 12 13.85 -3.20 -25.88
C ASN A 12 14.61 -1.89 -25.89
N ALA A 13 14.36 -1.01 -26.86
CA ALA A 13 14.99 0.32 -26.91
C ALA A 13 14.62 1.16 -25.67
N LEU A 14 13.35 1.18 -25.27
CA LEU A 14 12.91 1.87 -24.04
C LEU A 14 13.55 1.28 -22.77
N LYS A 15 13.77 -0.03 -22.75
CA LYS A 15 14.42 -0.71 -21.63
C LYS A 15 15.91 -0.42 -21.57
N GLU A 16 16.55 -0.33 -22.72
CA GLU A 16 17.97 0.03 -22.85
C GLU A 16 18.20 1.48 -22.42
N ASP A 17 17.33 2.38 -22.84
CA ASP A 17 17.37 3.79 -22.43
C ASP A 17 17.23 3.97 -20.90
N ASP A 18 16.38 3.17 -20.24
CA ASP A 18 16.14 3.23 -18.79
C ASP A 18 17.26 2.57 -17.96
N LEU A 19 17.83 1.44 -18.42
CA LEU A 19 18.73 0.59 -17.64
C LEU A 19 20.19 0.58 -18.13
N GLY A 20 20.46 1.14 -19.31
CA GLY A 20 21.78 1.11 -19.95
C GLY A 20 22.32 -0.32 -20.08
N ASP A 21 23.60 -0.51 -19.81
CA ASP A 21 24.30 -1.82 -19.90
C ASP A 21 23.69 -2.94 -19.04
N LYS A 22 22.80 -2.63 -18.09
CA LYS A 22 22.07 -3.61 -17.28
C LYS A 22 20.80 -4.11 -17.96
N ALA A 23 20.48 -3.62 -19.13
CA ALA A 23 19.28 -4.02 -19.87
C ALA A 23 19.50 -5.39 -20.56
N HIS A 24 18.84 -6.41 -20.02
CA HIS A 24 18.73 -7.69 -20.73
C HIS A 24 17.52 -7.61 -21.69
N PRO A 25 17.71 -7.74 -23.02
CA PRO A 25 16.64 -7.57 -23.98
C PRO A 25 15.56 -8.65 -23.82
N PHE A 26 14.32 -8.25 -24.09
CA PHE A 26 13.22 -9.19 -24.21
C PHE A 26 13.34 -10.01 -25.50
N THR A 27 12.92 -11.27 -25.45
CA THR A 27 12.88 -12.14 -26.62
C THR A 27 11.46 -12.26 -27.18
N MET A 28 11.33 -12.64 -28.46
CA MET A 28 10.05 -12.91 -29.08
C MET A 28 9.32 -14.08 -28.43
N ALA A 29 10.05 -15.09 -27.98
CA ALA A 29 9.50 -16.23 -27.22
C ALA A 29 8.85 -15.76 -25.90
N GLN A 30 9.51 -14.88 -25.15
CA GLN A 30 8.96 -14.28 -23.93
C GLN A 30 7.72 -13.43 -24.23
N LEU A 31 7.76 -12.56 -25.26
CA LEU A 31 6.60 -11.78 -25.66
C LEU A 31 5.41 -12.68 -25.99
N ASN A 32 5.60 -13.69 -26.83
CA ASN A 32 4.53 -14.63 -27.22
C ASN A 32 4.02 -15.44 -26.00
N TYR A 33 4.90 -15.79 -25.06
CA TYR A 33 4.51 -16.50 -23.85
C TYR A 33 3.61 -15.66 -22.94
N PHE A 34 3.97 -14.39 -22.67
CA PHE A 34 3.25 -13.54 -21.76
C PHE A 34 1.97 -12.91 -22.37
N CYS A 35 1.86 -12.79 -23.68
CA CYS A 35 0.64 -12.28 -24.32
C CYS A 35 -0.39 -13.38 -24.65
N HIS A 36 -0.14 -14.64 -24.29
CA HIS A 36 -1.03 -15.75 -24.60
C HIS A 36 -2.19 -15.83 -23.58
N PRO A 37 -3.47 -15.70 -24.02
CA PRO A 37 -4.62 -15.58 -23.11
C PRO A 37 -4.76 -16.74 -22.12
N ALA A 38 -4.58 -17.98 -22.55
CA ALA A 38 -4.74 -19.18 -21.71
C ALA A 38 -3.69 -19.34 -20.60
N ARG A 39 -2.68 -18.47 -20.52
CA ARG A 39 -1.62 -18.51 -19.51
C ARG A 39 -1.65 -17.32 -18.56
N ASN A 40 -2.48 -16.31 -18.84
CA ASN A 40 -2.46 -15.03 -18.15
C ASN A 40 -2.70 -15.15 -16.64
N ALA A 41 -3.65 -15.97 -16.19
CA ALA A 41 -3.94 -16.14 -14.77
C ALA A 41 -2.71 -16.58 -13.93
N LYS A 42 -1.85 -17.43 -14.49
CA LYS A 42 -0.64 -17.94 -13.83
C LYS A 42 0.47 -16.89 -13.65
N HIS A 43 0.35 -15.75 -14.33
CA HIS A 43 1.36 -14.68 -14.31
C HIS A 43 1.06 -13.57 -13.30
N TYR A 44 0.01 -13.72 -12.49
CA TYR A 44 -0.35 -12.78 -11.46
C TYR A 44 -0.36 -13.43 -10.08
N LYS A 45 0.14 -12.69 -9.10
CA LYS A 45 -0.01 -13.02 -7.68
C LYS A 45 -1.16 -12.20 -7.14
N VAL A 46 -2.20 -12.88 -6.66
CA VAL A 46 -3.38 -12.23 -6.10
C VAL A 46 -3.20 -12.10 -4.60
N PHE A 47 -3.52 -10.93 -4.04
CA PHE A 47 -3.55 -10.67 -2.61
C PHE A 47 -4.54 -9.55 -2.30
N THR A 48 -5.01 -9.50 -1.07
CA THR A 48 -5.97 -8.49 -0.62
C THR A 48 -5.31 -7.41 0.22
N ILE A 49 -5.84 -6.20 0.15
CA ILE A 49 -5.50 -5.08 1.02
C ILE A 49 -6.78 -4.47 1.63
N PRO A 50 -6.78 -4.07 2.93
CA PRO A 50 -7.95 -3.47 3.56
C PRO A 50 -8.29 -2.12 2.91
N LYS A 51 -9.60 -1.84 2.73
CA LYS A 51 -10.12 -0.53 2.32
C LYS A 51 -10.34 0.35 3.55
N LYS A 52 -10.16 1.66 3.43
CA LYS A 52 -10.47 2.62 4.50
C LYS A 52 -11.96 2.64 4.91
N SER A 53 -12.83 2.28 3.98
CA SER A 53 -14.29 2.21 4.19
C SER A 53 -14.78 0.87 4.73
N GLY A 54 -13.87 -0.02 5.13
CA GLY A 54 -14.17 -1.42 5.45
C GLY A 54 -14.15 -2.32 4.21
N GLY A 55 -14.05 -3.64 4.43
CA GLY A 55 -13.87 -4.65 3.38
C GLY A 55 -12.46 -4.67 2.79
N VAL A 56 -12.27 -5.49 1.76
CA VAL A 56 -10.96 -5.73 1.14
C VAL A 56 -10.94 -5.28 -0.33
N ARG A 57 -9.74 -5.03 -0.84
CA ARG A 57 -9.48 -4.79 -2.25
C ARG A 57 -8.51 -5.85 -2.71
N GLU A 58 -8.88 -6.56 -3.76
CA GLU A 58 -8.00 -7.53 -4.38
C GLU A 58 -7.05 -6.86 -5.37
N ILE A 59 -5.79 -7.24 -5.29
CA ILE A 59 -4.72 -6.76 -6.15
C ILE A 59 -4.10 -7.94 -6.88
N SER A 60 -4.13 -7.87 -8.19
CA SER A 60 -3.46 -8.82 -9.09
C SER A 60 -2.11 -8.24 -9.51
N ALA A 61 -1.04 -8.62 -8.82
CA ALA A 61 0.31 -8.15 -9.11
C ALA A 61 0.99 -9.05 -10.14
N PRO A 62 1.47 -8.53 -11.28
CA PRO A 62 2.16 -9.32 -12.29
C PRO A 62 3.50 -9.85 -11.78
N VAL A 63 3.92 -11.04 -12.23
CA VAL A 63 5.25 -11.57 -11.98
C VAL A 63 6.32 -10.65 -12.58
N LYS A 64 7.55 -10.71 -12.04
CA LYS A 64 8.64 -9.76 -12.34
C LYS A 64 8.84 -9.50 -13.85
N MET A 65 8.87 -10.56 -14.67
CA MET A 65 9.08 -10.43 -16.11
C MET A 65 7.88 -9.77 -16.81
N LEU A 66 6.66 -10.20 -16.52
CA LEU A 66 5.44 -9.57 -17.05
C LEU A 66 5.34 -8.10 -16.61
N LYS A 67 5.65 -7.81 -15.35
CA LYS A 67 5.71 -6.43 -14.83
C LYS A 67 6.68 -5.58 -15.64
N SER A 68 7.85 -6.11 -16.01
CA SER A 68 8.83 -5.40 -16.84
C SER A 68 8.25 -5.11 -18.24
N PHE A 69 7.66 -6.09 -18.92
CA PHE A 69 6.95 -5.85 -20.19
C PHE A 69 5.88 -4.76 -20.06
N GLN A 70 5.05 -4.84 -19.03
CA GLN A 70 3.98 -3.87 -18.80
C GLN A 70 4.52 -2.47 -18.46
N THR A 71 5.64 -2.35 -17.78
CA THR A 71 6.28 -1.06 -17.48
C THR A 71 6.66 -0.34 -18.77
N TYR A 72 7.37 -1.00 -19.67
CA TYR A 72 7.77 -0.39 -20.94
C TYR A 72 6.61 -0.22 -21.91
N THR A 73 5.63 -1.13 -21.89
CA THR A 73 4.36 -0.94 -22.61
C THR A 73 3.60 0.29 -22.11
N ASN A 74 3.59 0.56 -20.80
CA ASN A 74 2.98 1.76 -20.24
C ASN A 74 3.69 3.03 -20.71
N ILE A 75 5.02 3.06 -20.70
CA ILE A 75 5.82 4.20 -21.23
C ILE A 75 5.48 4.45 -22.70
N LEU A 76 5.46 3.38 -23.51
CA LEU A 76 5.10 3.46 -24.92
C LEU A 76 3.69 4.02 -25.12
N LEU A 77 2.70 3.52 -24.37
CA LEU A 77 1.31 3.99 -24.48
C LEU A 77 1.17 5.45 -24.01
N GLN A 78 1.89 5.87 -22.98
CA GLN A 78 1.91 7.27 -22.54
C GLN A 78 2.48 8.21 -23.61
N ALA A 79 3.47 7.75 -24.39
CA ALA A 79 4.04 8.53 -25.49
C ALA A 79 3.10 8.62 -26.71
N LEU A 80 2.23 7.62 -26.92
CA LEU A 80 1.34 7.56 -28.09
C LEU A 80 -0.05 8.14 -27.84
N TYR A 81 -0.52 8.14 -26.60
CA TYR A 81 -1.89 8.50 -26.26
C TYR A 81 -1.99 9.87 -25.59
N GLU A 82 -2.78 10.76 -26.19
CA GLU A 82 -3.12 12.04 -25.62
C GLU A 82 -4.42 11.95 -24.79
N PRO A 83 -4.36 12.10 -23.46
CA PRO A 83 -5.52 12.05 -22.58
C PRO A 83 -6.47 13.21 -22.81
N THR A 84 -7.78 12.96 -22.65
CA THR A 84 -8.80 14.01 -22.70
C THR A 84 -8.55 15.09 -21.62
N SER A 85 -9.07 16.29 -21.82
CA SER A 85 -8.98 17.38 -20.83
C SER A 85 -9.68 17.04 -19.52
N ALA A 86 -10.65 16.13 -19.54
CA ALA A 86 -11.42 15.68 -18.39
C ALA A 86 -10.71 14.59 -17.56
N ALA A 87 -9.81 13.80 -18.16
CA ALA A 87 -9.06 12.75 -17.46
C ALA A 87 -7.99 13.36 -16.57
N MET A 88 -8.18 13.33 -15.26
CA MET A 88 -7.25 13.88 -14.26
C MET A 88 -6.41 12.81 -13.59
N GLY A 89 -6.95 11.60 -13.43
CA GLY A 89 -6.23 10.47 -12.84
C GLY A 89 -5.33 9.76 -13.85
N PHE A 90 -4.16 9.31 -13.40
CA PHE A 90 -3.21 8.52 -14.19
C PHE A 90 -2.64 9.26 -15.42
N VAL A 91 -2.59 10.57 -15.38
CA VAL A 91 -2.04 11.42 -16.43
C VAL A 91 -0.80 12.13 -15.88
N PRO A 92 0.37 11.98 -16.52
CA PRO A 92 1.55 12.72 -16.14
C PRO A 92 1.30 14.25 -16.10
N GLY A 93 1.83 14.90 -15.08
CA GLY A 93 1.66 16.35 -14.90
C GLY A 93 0.29 16.80 -14.37
N ARG A 94 -0.67 15.88 -14.16
CA ARG A 94 -1.97 16.19 -13.52
C ARG A 94 -2.04 15.57 -12.13
N SER A 95 -2.53 16.34 -11.17
CA SER A 95 -2.62 15.95 -9.76
C SER A 95 -4.07 15.95 -9.25
N VAL A 96 -4.27 15.41 -8.04
CA VAL A 96 -5.55 15.53 -7.31
C VAL A 96 -5.93 16.99 -7.04
N VAL A 97 -4.93 17.89 -6.94
CA VAL A 97 -5.15 19.33 -6.77
C VAL A 97 -5.72 19.96 -8.04
N ASP A 98 -5.18 19.58 -9.21
CA ASP A 98 -5.68 20.06 -10.49
C ASP A 98 -7.10 19.58 -10.77
N ASN A 99 -7.40 18.34 -10.38
CA ASN A 99 -8.75 17.81 -10.41
C ASN A 99 -9.69 18.64 -9.51
N ALA A 100 -9.35 18.83 -8.25
CA ALA A 100 -10.14 19.56 -7.28
C ALA A 100 -10.35 21.04 -7.68
N ARG A 101 -9.32 21.67 -8.27
CA ARG A 101 -9.37 23.10 -8.68
C ARG A 101 -10.46 23.39 -9.70
N LYS A 102 -10.85 22.41 -10.53
CA LYS A 102 -11.93 22.56 -11.52
C LYS A 102 -13.32 22.71 -10.89
N HIS A 103 -13.47 22.37 -9.61
CA HIS A 103 -14.74 22.31 -8.90
C HIS A 103 -14.86 23.30 -7.74
N VAL A 104 -13.87 24.19 -7.60
CA VAL A 104 -13.87 25.22 -6.54
C VAL A 104 -14.98 26.24 -6.75
N GLY A 105 -15.63 26.65 -5.65
CA GLY A 105 -16.62 27.74 -5.64
C GLY A 105 -18.00 27.37 -6.16
N MET A 106 -18.24 26.09 -6.46
CA MET A 106 -19.52 25.62 -7.00
C MET A 106 -20.56 25.40 -5.88
N ASN A 107 -21.83 25.66 -6.18
CA ASN A 107 -22.91 25.44 -5.22
C ASN A 107 -23.23 23.95 -5.04
N TYR A 108 -23.03 23.17 -6.08
CA TYR A 108 -23.32 21.73 -6.10
C TYR A 108 -22.13 20.95 -6.65
N VAL A 109 -21.77 19.86 -5.99
CA VAL A 109 -20.73 18.91 -6.42
C VAL A 109 -21.32 17.51 -6.35
N LEU A 110 -21.45 16.86 -7.49
CA LEU A 110 -21.90 15.47 -7.63
C LEU A 110 -20.68 14.59 -7.87
N ASN A 111 -20.46 13.64 -6.96
CA ASN A 111 -19.43 12.60 -7.11
C ASN A 111 -20.10 11.27 -7.41
N ILE A 112 -19.56 10.56 -8.40
CA ILE A 112 -20.03 9.26 -8.88
C ILE A 112 -18.84 8.31 -8.93
N ASP A 113 -19.02 7.12 -8.40
CA ASP A 113 -18.02 6.04 -8.42
C ASP A 113 -18.49 4.96 -9.42
N LEU A 114 -17.59 4.49 -10.28
CA LEU A 114 -17.89 3.40 -11.19
C LEU A 114 -17.60 2.05 -10.51
N LYS A 115 -18.55 1.10 -10.60
CA LYS A 115 -18.38 -0.24 -10.02
C LYS A 115 -17.33 -1.02 -10.78
N ASP A 116 -16.48 -1.72 -10.04
CA ASP A 116 -15.54 -2.71 -10.56
C ASP A 116 -14.79 -2.22 -11.81
N PHE A 117 -14.35 -0.95 -11.79
CA PHE A 117 -13.89 -0.20 -12.96
C PHE A 117 -12.86 -0.94 -13.80
N PHE A 118 -11.83 -1.53 -13.20
CA PHE A 118 -10.81 -2.28 -13.92
C PHE A 118 -11.37 -3.61 -14.46
N PRO A 119 -11.95 -4.51 -13.65
CA PRO A 119 -12.44 -5.79 -14.14
C PRO A 119 -13.69 -5.68 -15.03
N SER A 120 -14.38 -4.53 -15.09
CA SER A 120 -15.45 -4.29 -16.07
C SER A 120 -14.96 -4.07 -17.50
N ILE A 121 -13.63 -3.98 -17.72
CA ILE A 121 -13.04 -3.77 -19.04
C ILE A 121 -12.52 -5.11 -19.59
N PRO A 122 -13.26 -5.79 -20.51
CA PRO A 122 -12.80 -7.03 -21.09
C PRO A 122 -11.67 -6.80 -22.10
N GLN A 123 -10.83 -7.81 -22.30
CA GLN A 123 -9.70 -7.79 -23.24
C GLN A 123 -10.08 -7.35 -24.65
N ALA A 124 -11.25 -7.77 -25.14
CA ALA A 124 -11.75 -7.35 -26.47
C ALA A 124 -11.92 -5.83 -26.56
N ARG A 125 -12.39 -5.20 -25.49
CA ARG A 125 -12.54 -3.74 -25.43
C ARG A 125 -11.18 -3.04 -25.38
N VAL A 126 -10.20 -3.60 -24.64
CA VAL A 126 -8.82 -3.11 -24.65
C VAL A 126 -8.24 -3.19 -26.06
N TRP A 127 -8.40 -4.34 -26.73
CA TRP A 127 -7.97 -4.55 -28.10
C TRP A 127 -8.55 -3.52 -29.07
N GLY A 128 -9.88 -3.32 -29.06
CA GLY A 128 -10.54 -2.32 -29.89
C GLY A 128 -10.09 -0.89 -29.61
N ALA A 129 -9.88 -0.55 -28.35
CA ALA A 129 -9.38 0.77 -27.96
C ALA A 129 -7.95 1.02 -28.47
N LEU A 130 -7.07 0.02 -28.44
CA LEU A 130 -5.71 0.10 -28.97
C LEU A 130 -5.65 0.24 -30.49
N MET A 131 -6.63 -0.31 -31.21
CA MET A 131 -6.78 -0.15 -32.66
C MET A 131 -7.40 1.19 -33.07
N SER A 132 -8.04 1.88 -32.14
CA SER A 132 -8.66 3.18 -32.43
C SER A 132 -7.64 4.22 -32.92
N LYS A 133 -8.12 5.28 -33.59
CA LYS A 133 -7.28 6.39 -34.05
C LYS A 133 -6.49 7.05 -32.93
N ALA A 134 -6.88 6.87 -31.68
CA ALA A 134 -6.22 7.45 -30.52
C ALA A 134 -4.86 6.80 -30.21
N VAL A 135 -4.64 5.54 -30.60
CA VAL A 135 -3.40 4.78 -30.40
C VAL A 135 -2.84 4.30 -31.73
N GLY A 136 -3.70 3.79 -32.64
CA GLY A 136 -3.37 3.44 -34.02
C GLY A 136 -2.58 2.13 -34.17
N PHE A 137 -2.73 1.16 -33.26
CA PHE A 137 -2.09 -0.14 -33.44
C PHE A 137 -2.80 -0.97 -34.50
N ASN A 138 -2.04 -1.76 -35.27
CA ASN A 138 -2.64 -2.79 -36.10
C ASN A 138 -3.12 -3.98 -35.25
N GLN A 139 -3.91 -4.87 -35.85
CA GLN A 139 -4.52 -6.01 -35.18
C GLN A 139 -3.52 -6.89 -34.44
N GLY A 140 -2.36 -7.20 -35.04
CA GLY A 140 -1.35 -8.09 -34.41
C GLY A 140 -0.68 -7.49 -33.19
N VAL A 141 -0.38 -6.18 -33.23
CA VAL A 141 0.21 -5.43 -32.11
C VAL A 141 -0.84 -5.23 -31.01
N ALA A 142 -2.05 -4.81 -31.39
CA ALA A 142 -3.14 -4.63 -30.44
C ALA A 142 -3.48 -5.92 -29.69
N SER A 143 -3.46 -7.08 -30.37
CA SER A 143 -3.67 -8.40 -29.75
C SER A 143 -2.57 -8.75 -28.76
N ALA A 144 -1.29 -8.48 -29.10
CA ALA A 144 -0.17 -8.75 -28.20
C ALA A 144 -0.23 -7.86 -26.96
N VAL A 145 -0.47 -6.55 -27.14
CA VAL A 145 -0.56 -5.60 -26.01
C VAL A 145 -1.78 -5.89 -25.13
N ALA A 146 -2.95 -6.17 -25.72
CA ALA A 146 -4.14 -6.56 -24.94
C ALA A 146 -3.90 -7.84 -24.14
N GLY A 147 -3.20 -8.82 -24.73
CA GLY A 147 -2.79 -10.04 -24.03
C GLY A 147 -1.83 -9.79 -22.88
N LEU A 148 -0.85 -8.89 -23.03
CA LEU A 148 0.07 -8.50 -21.94
C LEU A 148 -0.65 -7.77 -20.79
N CYS A 149 -1.73 -7.04 -21.09
CA CYS A 149 -2.38 -6.13 -20.14
C CYS A 149 -3.56 -6.76 -19.39
N CYS A 150 -4.11 -7.89 -19.87
CA CYS A 150 -5.30 -8.52 -19.29
C CYS A 150 -4.96 -9.84 -18.61
N THR A 151 -5.83 -10.27 -17.69
CA THR A 151 -5.75 -11.57 -17.01
C THR A 151 -7.13 -12.20 -16.91
N GLU A 152 -7.18 -13.53 -16.77
CA GLU A 152 -8.40 -14.26 -16.52
C GLU A 152 -8.84 -14.05 -15.06
N ILE A 153 -10.09 -13.66 -14.87
CA ILE A 153 -10.76 -13.53 -13.58
C ILE A 153 -12.10 -14.28 -13.65
N GLU A 154 -12.49 -14.90 -12.54
CA GLU A 154 -13.79 -15.56 -12.42
C GLU A 154 -14.89 -14.55 -12.09
N PHE A 155 -16.07 -14.77 -12.65
CA PHE A 155 -17.27 -13.96 -12.44
C PHE A 155 -18.43 -14.84 -11.97
N TYR A 156 -19.18 -14.33 -11.01
CA TYR A 156 -20.45 -14.89 -10.57
C TYR A 156 -21.54 -13.81 -10.62
N GLU A 157 -22.66 -14.10 -11.27
CA GLU A 157 -23.76 -13.14 -11.51
C GLU A 157 -23.26 -11.77 -12.06
N GLY A 158 -22.29 -11.84 -12.98
CA GLY A 158 -21.74 -10.65 -13.62
C GLY A 158 -20.79 -9.81 -12.75
N LYS A 159 -20.46 -10.26 -11.53
CA LYS A 159 -19.50 -9.61 -10.63
C LYS A 159 -18.19 -10.40 -10.57
N PRO A 160 -17.05 -9.72 -10.49
CA PRO A 160 -15.78 -10.41 -10.27
C PRO A 160 -15.80 -11.11 -8.88
N VAL A 161 -15.36 -12.36 -8.87
CA VAL A 161 -15.23 -13.17 -7.66
C VAL A 161 -13.87 -12.86 -7.04
N MET A 162 -13.87 -12.45 -5.77
CA MET A 162 -12.64 -12.23 -5.02
C MET A 162 -12.15 -13.53 -4.37
N SER A 163 -10.86 -13.64 -4.15
CA SER A 163 -10.24 -14.80 -3.48
C SER A 163 -10.75 -15.07 -2.06
N THR A 164 -11.45 -14.10 -1.48
CA THR A 164 -12.08 -14.19 -0.14
C THR A 164 -13.57 -14.52 -0.18
N ASP A 165 -14.16 -14.59 -1.38
CA ASP A 165 -15.60 -14.84 -1.52
C ASP A 165 -15.90 -16.34 -1.34
N GLU A 166 -16.83 -16.66 -0.46
CA GLU A 166 -17.41 -17.98 -0.35
C GLU A 166 -18.58 -18.10 -1.32
N LEU A 167 -18.39 -18.90 -2.36
CA LEU A 167 -19.45 -19.17 -3.32
C LEU A 167 -20.31 -20.35 -2.84
N PRO A 168 -21.63 -20.34 -3.11
CA PRO A 168 -22.48 -21.48 -2.83
C PRO A 168 -22.00 -22.74 -3.56
N ASN A 169 -22.16 -23.91 -2.93
CA ASN A 169 -21.73 -25.17 -3.54
C ASN A 169 -22.44 -25.44 -4.87
N GLY A 170 -21.68 -25.84 -5.88
CA GLY A 170 -22.22 -26.21 -7.20
C GLY A 170 -22.53 -25.04 -8.13
N VAL A 171 -22.17 -23.82 -7.77
CA VAL A 171 -22.35 -22.63 -8.62
C VAL A 171 -21.37 -22.63 -9.79
N LYS A 172 -21.85 -22.33 -11.00
CA LYS A 172 -21.01 -22.15 -12.17
C LYS A 172 -20.49 -20.71 -12.22
N THR A 173 -19.17 -20.56 -12.25
CA THR A 173 -18.50 -19.29 -12.51
C THR A 173 -18.18 -19.16 -14.00
N GLU A 174 -18.14 -17.93 -14.49
CA GLU A 174 -17.71 -17.60 -15.83
C GLU A 174 -16.30 -16.99 -15.79
N LYS A 175 -15.39 -17.49 -16.60
CA LYS A 175 -14.03 -16.95 -16.72
C LYS A 175 -13.97 -15.91 -17.84
N ARG A 176 -13.48 -14.73 -17.53
CA ARG A 176 -13.31 -13.64 -18.49
C ARG A 176 -11.89 -13.06 -18.40
N ASN A 177 -11.30 -12.78 -19.58
CA ASN A 177 -10.08 -12.00 -19.65
C ASN A 177 -10.42 -10.52 -19.53
N VAL A 178 -9.95 -9.88 -18.45
CA VAL A 178 -10.26 -8.49 -18.12
C VAL A 178 -9.02 -7.73 -17.67
N LEU A 179 -9.14 -6.43 -17.58
CA LEU A 179 -8.07 -5.56 -17.08
C LEU A 179 -7.91 -5.75 -15.55
N PRO A 180 -6.72 -6.16 -15.06
CA PRO A 180 -6.49 -6.40 -13.63
C PRO A 180 -6.30 -5.11 -12.85
N GLN A 181 -6.67 -5.14 -11.57
CA GLN A 181 -6.28 -4.09 -10.63
C GLN A 181 -4.90 -4.39 -10.04
N GLY A 182 -3.86 -3.62 -10.42
CA GLY A 182 -2.50 -3.77 -9.92
C GLY A 182 -1.41 -3.93 -10.98
N ALA A 183 -1.78 -4.06 -12.25
CA ALA A 183 -0.83 -4.06 -13.35
C ALA A 183 -0.36 -2.63 -13.70
N PRO A 184 0.92 -2.41 -14.07
CA PRO A 184 1.44 -1.10 -14.47
C PRO A 184 0.70 -0.45 -15.64
N THR A 185 0.15 -1.25 -16.57
CA THR A 185 -0.56 -0.77 -17.75
C THR A 185 -2.02 -0.43 -17.50
N SER A 186 -2.65 -0.97 -16.44
CA SER A 186 -4.08 -0.78 -16.20
C SER A 186 -4.49 0.70 -16.12
N PRO A 187 -3.72 1.60 -15.49
CA PRO A 187 -4.06 3.02 -15.42
C PRO A 187 -4.17 3.70 -16.79
N ILE A 188 -3.18 3.54 -17.66
CA ILE A 188 -3.21 4.16 -19.01
C ILE A 188 -4.28 3.54 -19.90
N ILE A 189 -4.46 2.21 -19.85
CA ILE A 189 -5.47 1.49 -20.61
C ILE A 189 -6.88 1.97 -20.23
N THR A 190 -7.16 2.20 -18.93
CA THR A 190 -8.47 2.75 -18.51
C THR A 190 -8.73 4.12 -19.11
N ASN A 191 -7.73 4.98 -19.23
CA ASN A 191 -7.88 6.29 -19.87
C ASN A 191 -8.14 6.18 -21.37
N ILE A 192 -7.46 5.26 -22.08
CA ILE A 192 -7.67 4.99 -23.50
C ILE A 192 -9.11 4.47 -23.74
N VAL A 193 -9.54 3.49 -22.95
CA VAL A 193 -10.88 2.88 -23.05
C VAL A 193 -11.99 3.87 -22.70
N ALA A 194 -11.79 4.68 -21.65
CA ALA A 194 -12.78 5.65 -21.19
C ALA A 194 -12.82 6.94 -22.03
N ARG A 195 -12.02 7.06 -23.08
CA ARG A 195 -11.98 8.27 -23.91
C ARG A 195 -13.35 8.67 -24.47
N ASN A 196 -14.12 7.70 -24.94
CA ASN A 196 -15.46 7.96 -25.46
C ASN A 196 -16.46 8.34 -24.36
N LEU A 197 -16.36 7.70 -23.19
CA LEU A 197 -17.09 8.09 -21.99
C LEU A 197 -16.81 9.55 -21.63
N ASP A 198 -15.54 9.93 -21.53
CA ASP A 198 -15.13 11.30 -21.22
C ASP A 198 -15.68 12.30 -22.22
N ARG A 199 -15.64 11.98 -23.51
CA ARG A 199 -16.15 12.87 -24.57
C ARG A 199 -17.65 13.07 -24.48
N GLN A 200 -18.43 12.01 -24.25
CA GLN A 200 -19.88 12.08 -24.13
C GLN A 200 -20.29 12.80 -22.83
N LEU A 201 -19.65 12.48 -21.70
CA LEU A 201 -19.91 13.14 -20.42
C LEU A 201 -19.48 14.61 -20.41
N LYS A 202 -18.39 14.95 -21.10
CA LYS A 202 -17.99 16.36 -21.28
C LYS A 202 -19.04 17.12 -22.13
N HIS A 203 -19.53 16.52 -23.20
CA HIS A 203 -20.60 17.11 -24.02
C HIS A 203 -21.89 17.29 -23.23
N LEU A 204 -22.27 16.29 -22.41
CA LEU A 204 -23.40 16.40 -21.50
C LEU A 204 -23.19 17.55 -20.49
N ALA A 205 -22.00 17.62 -19.89
CA ALA A 205 -21.65 18.69 -18.94
C ALA A 205 -21.78 20.09 -19.60
N ASP A 206 -21.25 20.25 -20.82
CA ASP A 206 -21.32 21.51 -21.55
C ASP A 206 -22.75 21.94 -21.84
N ARG A 207 -23.63 21.00 -22.23
CA ARG A 207 -25.05 21.25 -22.48
C ARG A 207 -25.79 21.79 -21.25
N PHE A 208 -25.39 21.37 -20.04
CA PHE A 208 -26.00 21.81 -18.79
C PHE A 208 -25.18 22.88 -18.06
N GLY A 209 -24.08 23.38 -18.63
CA GLY A 209 -23.21 24.40 -18.02
C GLY A 209 -22.47 23.90 -16.79
N LEU A 210 -22.00 22.63 -16.79
CA LEU A 210 -21.33 21.98 -15.68
C LEU A 210 -19.82 21.87 -15.90
N ASN A 211 -19.05 21.87 -14.80
CA ASN A 211 -17.69 21.34 -14.84
C ASN A 211 -17.73 19.81 -14.75
N TYR A 212 -16.88 19.17 -15.51
CA TYR A 212 -16.72 17.71 -15.52
C TYR A 212 -15.25 17.31 -15.45
N THR A 213 -14.94 16.37 -14.56
CA THR A 213 -13.65 15.67 -14.53
C THR A 213 -13.82 14.21 -14.16
N ARG A 214 -12.83 13.39 -14.53
CA ARG A 214 -12.72 11.99 -14.12
C ARG A 214 -11.33 11.71 -13.54
N TYR A 215 -11.28 11.16 -12.34
CA TYR A 215 -10.08 10.66 -11.72
C TYR A 215 -10.20 9.14 -11.52
N ALA A 216 -9.66 8.36 -12.46
CA ALA A 216 -9.85 6.89 -12.53
C ALA A 216 -11.36 6.52 -12.64
N ASP A 217 -11.90 5.87 -11.62
CA ASP A 217 -13.29 5.48 -11.42
C ASP A 217 -14.16 6.58 -10.80
N ASP A 218 -13.54 7.62 -10.22
CA ASP A 218 -14.24 8.75 -9.63
C ASP A 218 -14.59 9.81 -10.69
N ILE A 219 -15.87 10.01 -10.94
CA ILE A 219 -16.44 11.04 -11.83
C ILE A 219 -16.96 12.19 -10.96
N THR A 220 -16.63 13.41 -11.32
CA THR A 220 -17.13 14.60 -10.62
C THR A 220 -17.76 15.58 -11.59
N PHE A 221 -18.99 15.99 -11.27
CA PHE A 221 -19.66 17.15 -11.88
C PHE A 221 -19.83 18.24 -10.85
N SER A 222 -19.78 19.49 -11.26
CA SER A 222 -20.10 20.61 -10.37
C SER A 222 -20.74 21.78 -11.11
N SER A 223 -21.59 22.55 -10.41
CA SER A 223 -22.37 23.62 -10.99
C SER A 223 -22.81 24.67 -9.97
N MET A 224 -23.24 25.81 -10.48
CA MET A 224 -23.94 26.84 -9.69
C MET A 224 -25.42 26.49 -9.48
N HIS A 225 -26.02 25.69 -10.37
CA HIS A 225 -27.46 25.36 -10.36
C HIS A 225 -27.64 23.88 -10.03
N ASN A 226 -28.79 23.54 -9.41
CA ASN A 226 -29.13 22.15 -9.13
C ASN A 226 -29.79 21.50 -10.35
N VAL A 227 -29.04 20.73 -11.11
CA VAL A 227 -29.53 19.91 -12.24
C VAL A 227 -29.60 18.43 -11.90
N TYR A 228 -29.26 18.06 -10.66
CA TYR A 228 -29.03 16.69 -10.20
C TYR A 228 -30.27 16.05 -9.56
N HIS A 229 -31.45 16.37 -10.09
CA HIS A 229 -32.70 15.79 -9.61
C HIS A 229 -32.85 14.35 -10.10
N GLU A 230 -33.27 13.48 -9.19
CA GLU A 230 -33.60 12.09 -9.56
C GLU A 230 -34.73 12.08 -10.58
N GLY A 231 -34.57 11.31 -11.67
CA GLY A 231 -35.49 11.34 -12.82
C GLY A 231 -35.37 12.57 -13.72
N GLY A 232 -34.53 13.54 -13.38
CA GLY A 232 -34.25 14.70 -14.25
C GLY A 232 -33.46 14.32 -15.51
N GLU A 233 -33.53 15.17 -16.51
CA GLU A 233 -32.92 14.93 -17.82
C GLU A 233 -31.39 14.65 -17.71
N PHE A 234 -30.67 15.44 -16.91
CA PHE A 234 -29.23 15.24 -16.71
C PHE A 234 -28.91 13.84 -16.14
N MET A 235 -29.60 13.44 -15.06
CA MET A 235 -29.33 12.14 -14.42
C MET A 235 -29.73 10.95 -15.30
N THR A 236 -30.79 11.10 -16.09
CA THR A 236 -31.25 10.09 -17.05
C THR A 236 -30.20 9.90 -18.15
N GLU A 237 -29.75 10.99 -18.79
CA GLU A 237 -28.74 10.96 -19.84
C GLU A 237 -27.38 10.46 -19.30
N LEU A 238 -26.98 10.88 -18.10
CA LEU A 238 -25.77 10.42 -17.45
C LEU A 238 -25.76 8.90 -17.30
N ARG A 239 -26.85 8.32 -16.75
CA ARG A 239 -26.97 6.86 -16.59
C ARG A 239 -26.98 6.14 -17.94
N ARG A 240 -27.67 6.68 -18.93
CA ARG A 240 -27.68 6.13 -20.29
C ARG A 240 -26.27 6.09 -20.89
N ILE A 241 -25.52 7.21 -20.84
CA ILE A 241 -24.15 7.28 -21.36
C ILE A 241 -23.23 6.27 -20.66
N VAL A 242 -23.28 6.21 -19.32
CA VAL A 242 -22.44 5.28 -18.55
C VAL A 242 -22.76 3.83 -18.93
N ALA A 243 -24.05 3.47 -19.06
CA ALA A 243 -24.49 2.13 -19.43
C ALA A 243 -24.09 1.77 -20.88
N GLU A 244 -24.25 2.68 -21.84
CA GLU A 244 -23.84 2.50 -23.25
C GLU A 244 -22.31 2.30 -23.38
N GLN A 245 -21.55 2.89 -22.46
CA GLN A 245 -20.11 2.68 -22.40
C GLN A 245 -19.74 1.43 -21.56
N ASN A 246 -20.70 0.54 -21.27
CA ASN A 246 -20.52 -0.70 -20.51
C ASN A 246 -19.83 -0.48 -19.15
N PHE A 247 -20.22 0.59 -18.44
CA PHE A 247 -19.89 0.83 -17.05
C PHE A 247 -21.15 0.86 -16.20
N SER A 248 -20.99 0.68 -14.90
CA SER A 248 -22.10 0.72 -13.94
C SER A 248 -21.80 1.72 -12.82
N ILE A 249 -22.78 2.54 -12.47
CA ILE A 249 -22.68 3.49 -11.38
C ILE A 249 -22.82 2.77 -10.03
N ASN A 250 -22.00 3.13 -9.07
CA ASN A 250 -22.12 2.72 -7.68
C ASN A 250 -23.05 3.69 -6.96
N GLU A 251 -24.35 3.43 -7.01
CA GLU A 251 -25.36 4.32 -6.41
C GLU A 251 -25.15 4.54 -4.91
N LYS A 252 -24.62 3.54 -4.18
CA LYS A 252 -24.32 3.64 -2.75
C LYS A 252 -23.21 4.64 -2.42
N LYS A 253 -22.33 4.92 -3.36
CA LYS A 253 -21.24 5.88 -3.22
C LYS A 253 -21.51 7.20 -3.95
N THR A 254 -22.52 7.25 -4.81
CA THR A 254 -22.94 8.48 -5.49
C THR A 254 -23.46 9.47 -4.45
N ARG A 255 -22.94 10.69 -4.45
CA ARG A 255 -23.31 11.72 -3.47
C ARG A 255 -23.34 13.10 -4.09
N LEU A 256 -24.41 13.81 -3.80
CA LEU A 256 -24.57 15.24 -4.11
C LEU A 256 -24.23 16.07 -2.86
N GLN A 257 -23.24 16.92 -2.98
CA GLN A 257 -22.80 17.83 -1.92
C GLN A 257 -23.22 19.25 -2.28
N LYS A 258 -23.85 19.97 -1.33
CA LYS A 258 -24.37 21.32 -1.52
C LYS A 258 -23.50 22.35 -0.79
N LYS A 259 -23.49 23.60 -1.27
CA LYS A 259 -22.88 24.72 -0.56
C LYS A 259 -23.48 24.83 0.84
N GLY A 260 -22.65 25.12 1.83
CA GLY A 260 -23.03 25.07 3.25
C GLY A 260 -22.65 23.75 3.94
N SER A 261 -22.42 22.68 3.18
CA SER A 261 -21.79 21.46 3.67
C SER A 261 -20.36 21.34 3.14
N ARG A 262 -19.57 20.43 3.71
CA ARG A 262 -18.21 20.16 3.22
C ARG A 262 -18.28 19.50 1.85
N GLN A 263 -17.80 20.19 0.82
CA GLN A 263 -17.69 19.67 -0.54
C GLN A 263 -16.28 19.11 -0.75
N GLU A 264 -16.20 17.89 -1.24
CA GLU A 264 -14.92 17.18 -1.45
C GLU A 264 -14.85 16.58 -2.86
N VAL A 265 -13.67 16.71 -3.47
CA VAL A 265 -13.31 16.07 -4.74
C VAL A 265 -11.99 15.35 -4.55
N THR A 266 -11.94 14.03 -4.82
CA THR A 266 -10.74 13.20 -4.62
C THR A 266 -10.06 13.38 -3.24
N GLY A 267 -10.87 13.57 -2.19
CA GLY A 267 -10.39 13.75 -0.81
C GLY A 267 -9.89 15.16 -0.46
N LEU A 268 -10.02 16.12 -1.37
CA LEU A 268 -9.72 17.53 -1.12
C LEU A 268 -11.00 18.36 -0.99
N VAL A 269 -10.99 19.31 -0.07
CA VAL A 269 -12.09 20.27 0.11
C VAL A 269 -12.04 21.30 -1.01
N VAL A 270 -13.20 21.59 -1.63
CA VAL A 270 -13.33 22.48 -2.81
C VAL A 270 -14.29 23.66 -2.59
N SER A 271 -14.49 24.10 -1.35
CA SER A 271 -15.40 25.23 -1.08
C SER A 271 -14.92 26.52 -1.79
N ASP A 272 -14.25 27.43 -1.09
CA ASP A 272 -13.76 28.69 -1.68
C ASP A 272 -12.39 28.52 -2.36
N ARG A 273 -11.65 27.53 -1.97
CA ARG A 273 -10.34 27.14 -2.52
C ARG A 273 -10.05 25.67 -2.26
N VAL A 274 -9.12 25.10 -3.01
CA VAL A 274 -8.66 23.73 -2.73
C VAL A 274 -7.97 23.69 -1.37
N ASN A 275 -8.36 22.74 -0.54
CA ASN A 275 -7.81 22.58 0.81
C ASN A 275 -7.80 21.10 1.24
N VAL A 276 -7.02 20.82 2.27
CA VAL A 276 -7.12 19.54 3.00
C VAL A 276 -8.16 19.66 4.12
N THR A 277 -8.61 18.52 4.68
CA THR A 277 -9.51 18.52 5.83
C THR A 277 -8.83 19.10 7.08
N ARG A 278 -9.63 19.62 8.00
CA ARG A 278 -9.10 20.15 9.28
C ARG A 278 -8.41 19.06 10.09
N GLU A 279 -8.93 17.83 10.03
CA GLU A 279 -8.36 16.65 10.69
C GLU A 279 -6.95 16.34 10.17
N TYR A 280 -6.72 16.53 8.87
CA TYR A 280 -5.39 16.32 8.27
C TYR A 280 -4.35 17.25 8.90
N VAL A 281 -4.65 18.54 8.95
CA VAL A 281 -3.76 19.56 9.57
C VAL A 281 -3.58 19.30 11.06
N ARG A 282 -4.67 18.97 11.78
CA ARG A 282 -4.61 18.64 13.20
C ARG A 282 -3.74 17.42 13.47
N SER A 283 -3.81 16.38 12.64
CA SER A 283 -3.02 15.17 12.83
C SER A 283 -1.51 15.45 12.79
N ILE A 284 -1.08 16.36 11.92
CA ILE A 284 0.32 16.82 11.86
C ILE A 284 0.66 17.66 13.09
N GLY A 285 -0.14 18.70 13.36
CA GLY A 285 0.09 19.62 14.46
C GLY A 285 0.08 18.98 15.84
N SER A 286 -0.80 17.99 16.05
CA SER A 286 -0.89 17.21 17.29
C SER A 286 0.37 16.35 17.51
N LEU A 287 0.86 15.68 16.46
CA LEU A 287 2.04 14.85 16.55
C LEU A 287 3.31 15.68 16.80
N LEU A 288 3.43 16.83 16.11
CA LEU A 288 4.52 17.79 16.36
C LEU A 288 4.45 18.36 17.78
N TYR A 289 3.27 18.68 18.30
CA TYR A 289 3.08 19.17 19.67
C TYR A 289 3.54 18.14 20.72
N ILE A 290 3.17 16.88 20.55
CA ILE A 290 3.61 15.80 21.45
C ILE A 290 5.14 15.68 21.40
N TRP A 291 5.74 15.76 20.21
CA TRP A 291 7.19 15.71 20.05
C TRP A 291 7.89 16.88 20.74
N GLU A 292 7.37 18.11 20.58
CA GLU A 292 7.91 19.31 21.24
C GLU A 292 7.82 19.25 22.76
N ARG A 293 6.67 18.77 23.27
CA ARG A 293 6.37 18.86 24.70
C ARG A 293 6.87 17.67 25.51
N TYR A 294 6.80 16.48 24.93
CA TYR A 294 7.02 15.21 25.63
C TYR A 294 8.14 14.37 25.03
N GLY A 295 8.85 14.89 24.05
CA GLY A 295 9.96 14.22 23.38
C GLY A 295 9.55 13.27 22.26
N TYR A 296 10.58 12.79 21.55
CA TYR A 296 10.42 11.92 20.37
C TYR A 296 9.69 10.62 20.68
N ASP A 297 10.08 9.95 21.77
CA ASP A 297 9.57 8.61 22.09
C ASP A 297 8.07 8.64 22.40
N SER A 298 7.58 9.68 23.08
CA SER A 298 6.15 9.88 23.34
C SER A 298 5.37 10.14 22.03
N ALA A 299 5.94 10.94 21.13
CA ALA A 299 5.34 11.19 19.82
C ALA A 299 5.32 9.92 18.96
N PHE A 300 6.41 9.16 18.99
CA PHE A 300 6.52 7.89 18.26
C PHE A 300 5.54 6.84 18.78
N ALA A 301 5.40 6.69 20.11
CA ALA A 301 4.39 5.81 20.70
C ALA A 301 2.97 6.19 20.26
N ARG A 302 2.64 7.50 20.25
CA ARG A 302 1.35 7.99 19.75
C ARG A 302 1.17 7.74 18.26
N PHE A 303 2.22 7.89 17.47
CA PHE A 303 2.23 7.59 16.04
C PHE A 303 1.91 6.11 15.79
N LEU A 304 2.53 5.20 16.52
CA LEU A 304 2.32 3.75 16.39
C LEU A 304 0.88 3.34 16.68
N GLN A 305 0.21 3.95 17.67
CA GLN A 305 -1.20 3.68 17.98
C GLN A 305 -2.16 3.97 16.82
N HIS A 306 -1.79 4.91 15.94
CA HIS A 306 -2.62 5.36 14.82
C HIS A 306 -2.08 4.92 13.46
N TYR A 307 -0.94 4.23 13.45
CA TYR A 307 -0.32 3.73 12.25
C TYR A 307 -0.74 2.28 12.00
N ILE A 308 -1.47 2.06 10.90
CA ILE A 308 -1.78 0.71 10.42
C ILE A 308 -0.61 0.25 9.56
N PRO A 309 0.18 -0.75 9.97
CA PRO A 309 1.31 -1.24 9.18
C PRO A 309 0.81 -1.87 7.87
N LYS A 310 1.52 -1.62 6.79
CA LYS A 310 1.27 -2.34 5.54
C LYS A 310 1.60 -3.83 5.71
N PRO A 311 0.85 -4.77 5.07
CA PRO A 311 0.95 -6.21 5.30
C PRO A 311 2.33 -6.84 5.10
N ASN A 312 3.30 -6.17 4.52
CA ASN A 312 4.62 -6.71 4.19
C ASN A 312 5.79 -5.97 4.86
N ARG A 313 5.55 -5.17 5.90
CA ARG A 313 6.63 -4.47 6.61
C ARG A 313 6.92 -5.12 7.96
N VAL A 314 8.16 -5.53 8.15
CA VAL A 314 8.68 -6.10 9.41
C VAL A 314 8.83 -5.03 10.50
N SER A 315 8.90 -3.75 10.14
CA SER A 315 9.06 -2.63 11.07
C SER A 315 8.17 -1.44 10.69
N PRO A 316 7.69 -0.66 11.68
CA PRO A 316 6.98 0.58 11.41
C PRO A 316 7.86 1.55 10.61
N PRO A 317 7.28 2.41 9.77
CA PRO A 317 8.06 3.44 9.08
C PRO A 317 8.57 4.48 10.07
N SER A 318 9.60 5.19 9.70
CA SER A 318 10.05 6.38 10.43
C SER A 318 8.91 7.39 10.52
N MET A 319 8.65 7.88 11.73
CA MET A 319 7.65 8.91 11.99
C MET A 319 7.99 10.19 11.22
N GLU A 320 9.28 10.54 11.17
CA GLU A 320 9.79 11.72 10.49
C GLU A 320 9.50 11.66 8.98
N ARG A 321 9.79 10.51 8.34
CA ARG A 321 9.51 10.33 6.92
C ARG A 321 8.00 10.39 6.61
N VAL A 322 7.17 9.87 7.49
CA VAL A 322 5.71 9.97 7.34
C VAL A 322 5.23 11.40 7.54
N LEU A 323 5.75 12.12 8.56
CA LEU A 323 5.45 13.55 8.77
C LEU A 323 5.92 14.39 7.59
N GLN A 324 7.14 14.18 7.11
CA GLN A 324 7.67 14.85 5.93
C GLN A 324 6.77 14.63 4.70
N GLY A 325 6.36 13.39 4.44
CA GLY A 325 5.42 13.10 3.36
C GLY A 325 4.07 13.80 3.53
N LYS A 326 3.55 13.89 4.77
CA LYS A 326 2.33 14.65 5.05
C LYS A 326 2.52 16.16 4.85
N LEU A 327 3.65 16.71 5.22
CA LEU A 327 3.98 18.13 5.02
C LEU A 327 4.18 18.46 3.53
N MET A 328 4.82 17.57 2.76
CA MET A 328 4.94 17.72 1.30
C MET A 328 3.57 17.69 0.62
N TYR A 329 2.68 16.78 1.04
CA TYR A 329 1.30 16.78 0.53
C TYR A 329 0.54 18.05 0.90
N LEU A 330 0.71 18.56 2.12
CA LEU A 330 0.13 19.83 2.56
C LEU A 330 0.65 21.01 1.74
N LYS A 331 1.97 21.03 1.43
CA LYS A 331 2.61 22.00 0.53
C LYS A 331 1.99 21.95 -0.86
N MET A 332 1.84 20.75 -1.43
CA MET A 332 1.24 20.55 -2.76
C MET A 332 -0.18 21.13 -2.83
N VAL A 333 -0.98 20.98 -1.77
CA VAL A 333 -2.38 21.42 -1.75
C VAL A 333 -2.53 22.91 -1.46
N LYS A 334 -1.77 23.44 -0.48
CA LYS A 334 -1.93 24.82 0.02
C LYS A 334 -0.97 25.84 -0.61
N GLY A 335 0.10 25.37 -1.23
CA GLY A 335 1.19 26.22 -1.71
C GLY A 335 2.28 26.43 -0.66
N GLU A 336 3.46 26.81 -1.14
CA GLU A 336 4.65 27.04 -0.33
C GLU A 336 4.54 28.29 0.58
N GLU A 337 3.85 29.30 0.10
CA GLU A 337 3.65 30.56 0.85
C GLU A 337 2.54 30.48 1.91
N ASN A 338 1.90 29.32 2.06
CA ASN A 338 0.79 29.19 3.02
C ASN A 338 1.31 29.20 4.46
N PRO A 339 0.84 30.14 5.33
CA PRO A 339 1.38 30.32 6.68
C PRO A 339 1.15 29.09 7.59
N VAL A 340 0.11 28.29 7.32
CA VAL A 340 -0.14 27.06 8.09
C VAL A 340 0.90 26.01 7.75
N TRP A 341 1.24 25.84 6.45
CA TRP A 341 2.28 24.93 6.04
C TRP A 341 3.64 25.37 6.56
N GLN A 342 4.03 26.64 6.35
CA GLN A 342 5.31 27.19 6.81
C GLN A 342 5.52 26.96 8.29
N ARG A 343 4.53 27.33 9.12
CA ARG A 343 4.60 27.13 10.57
C ARG A 343 4.80 25.66 10.97
N LEU A 344 4.13 24.73 10.30
CA LEU A 344 4.27 23.30 10.62
C LEU A 344 5.60 22.73 10.11
N GLN A 345 6.08 23.21 8.97
CA GLN A 345 7.39 22.85 8.40
C GLN A 345 8.52 23.33 9.30
N ASP A 346 8.51 24.60 9.72
CA ASP A 346 9.51 25.17 10.64
C ASP A 346 9.59 24.41 11.96
N ARG A 347 8.42 24.03 12.50
CA ARG A 347 8.38 23.22 13.73
C ARG A 347 9.00 21.85 13.51
N PHE A 348 8.69 21.21 12.40
CA PHE A 348 9.24 19.90 12.03
C PHE A 348 10.76 19.97 11.86
N GLU A 349 11.28 20.96 11.13
CA GLU A 349 12.71 21.14 10.90
C GLU A 349 13.47 21.42 12.20
N LYS A 350 12.92 22.28 13.07
CA LYS A 350 13.51 22.54 14.40
C LYS A 350 13.56 21.28 15.27
N LEU A 351 12.60 20.39 15.16
CA LEU A 351 12.59 19.12 15.88
C LEU A 351 13.59 18.12 15.31
N CYS A 352 13.67 18.02 13.99
CA CYS A 352 14.66 17.19 13.32
C CYS A 352 16.11 17.65 13.62
N SER A 353 16.38 18.96 13.63
CA SER A 353 17.72 19.50 13.92
C SER A 353 18.13 19.34 15.38
N LYS A 354 17.17 19.34 16.31
CA LYS A 354 17.42 19.12 17.75
C LYS A 354 17.55 17.65 18.12
N THR A 355 16.98 16.78 17.31
CA THR A 355 17.12 15.34 17.48
C THR A 355 18.47 14.98 16.86
N PRO A 356 19.51 14.57 17.61
CA PRO A 356 20.75 14.09 17.02
C PRO A 356 20.36 13.04 15.99
N GLU A 357 21.05 13.00 14.83
CA GLU A 357 20.79 12.03 13.77
C GLU A 357 20.66 10.62 14.38
N LYS A 358 19.48 10.31 14.86
CA LYS A 358 19.14 8.95 15.27
C LYS A 358 18.97 8.23 13.94
N LYS A 359 20.04 7.59 13.50
CA LYS A 359 20.00 6.62 12.41
C LYS A 359 18.77 5.76 12.64
N SER A 360 17.84 5.74 11.69
CA SER A 360 16.55 5.05 11.74
C SER A 360 16.69 3.52 11.75
N ASP A 361 17.81 3.02 12.22
CA ASP A 361 18.19 1.62 12.16
C ASP A 361 17.71 0.91 13.41
N ILE A 362 17.05 -0.22 13.20
CA ILE A 362 16.74 -1.14 14.28
C ILE A 362 18.08 -1.69 14.76
N ASN A 363 18.47 -1.32 15.97
CA ASN A 363 19.63 -1.89 16.61
C ASN A 363 19.22 -3.20 17.26
N TYR A 364 19.70 -4.30 16.74
CA TYR A 364 19.63 -5.58 17.43
C TYR A 364 20.67 -5.57 18.52
N VAL A 365 20.23 -5.62 19.78
CA VAL A 365 21.10 -5.58 20.95
C VAL A 365 21.56 -6.99 21.31
N ALA A 366 20.64 -7.97 21.21
CA ALA A 366 20.93 -9.37 21.46
C ALA A 366 19.95 -10.24 20.64
N ALA A 367 20.40 -11.43 20.27
CA ALA A 367 19.55 -12.44 19.61
C ALA A 367 19.86 -13.81 20.20
N TYR A 368 18.80 -14.54 20.47
CA TYR A 368 18.85 -15.86 21.14
C TYR A 368 18.08 -16.85 20.30
N THR A 369 18.48 -18.13 20.32
CA THR A 369 17.56 -19.19 19.86
C THR A 369 16.35 -19.23 20.79
N LEU A 370 15.17 -19.50 20.25
CA LEU A 370 13.96 -19.51 21.07
C LEU A 370 14.04 -20.55 22.22
N PRO A 371 14.59 -21.76 22.02
CA PRO A 371 14.80 -22.73 23.10
C PRO A 371 15.78 -22.24 24.20
N ALA A 372 16.88 -21.56 23.82
CA ALA A 372 17.81 -21.01 24.79
C ALA A 372 17.15 -19.92 25.65
N PHE A 373 16.32 -19.08 25.01
CA PHE A 373 15.51 -18.08 25.70
C PHE A 373 14.51 -18.73 26.67
N GLU A 374 13.74 -19.74 26.21
CA GLU A 374 12.78 -20.47 27.06
C GLU A 374 13.46 -21.17 28.25
N LYS A 375 14.65 -21.74 28.06
CA LYS A 375 15.41 -22.39 29.13
C LYS A 375 15.84 -21.42 30.23
N GLN A 376 16.22 -20.20 29.88
CA GLN A 376 16.61 -19.18 30.86
C GLN A 376 15.40 -18.48 31.51
N PHE A 377 14.29 -18.37 30.78
CA PHE A 377 13.10 -17.65 31.21
C PHE A 377 11.93 -18.64 31.33
N SER A 378 11.95 -19.47 32.37
CA SER A 378 10.94 -20.52 32.65
C SER A 378 9.52 -19.99 32.87
N THR A 379 9.33 -18.68 32.87
CA THR A 379 8.05 -17.99 33.06
C THR A 379 7.33 -17.66 31.74
N VAL A 380 7.80 -18.19 30.62
CA VAL A 380 7.14 -17.99 29.31
C VAL A 380 5.81 -18.74 29.31
N ILE A 381 4.70 -18.01 29.28
CA ILE A 381 3.37 -18.58 29.47
C ILE A 381 2.76 -19.03 28.17
N SER A 382 2.93 -18.28 27.10
CA SER A 382 2.39 -18.68 25.80
C SER A 382 3.22 -18.11 24.67
N PHE A 383 3.85 -19.00 23.91
CA PHE A 383 4.29 -18.65 22.56
C PHE A 383 3.18 -19.08 21.59
N PHE A 384 2.87 -18.18 20.65
CA PHE A 384 1.95 -18.44 19.53
C PHE A 384 0.49 -18.61 19.92
N THR A 385 -0.02 -17.69 20.72
CA THR A 385 -1.46 -17.56 20.92
C THR A 385 -2.14 -16.97 19.70
N LYS A 386 -3.31 -17.51 19.37
CA LYS A 386 -4.18 -16.95 18.37
C LYS A 386 -5.00 -15.84 19.03
N GLU A 387 -4.69 -14.59 18.74
CA GLU A 387 -5.41 -13.44 19.25
C GLU A 387 -6.40 -12.91 18.21
N PHE A 388 -7.62 -12.63 18.64
CA PHE A 388 -8.64 -12.00 17.81
C PHE A 388 -8.62 -10.49 18.08
N HIS A 389 -8.19 -9.70 17.08
CA HIS A 389 -8.32 -8.26 17.13
C HIS A 389 -9.59 -7.83 16.39
N GLY A 390 -10.63 -7.49 17.15
CA GLY A 390 -11.88 -6.99 16.60
C GLY A 390 -13.03 -7.05 17.61
N LYS A 391 -14.10 -6.29 17.37
CA LYS A 391 -15.37 -6.45 18.08
C LYS A 391 -15.91 -7.85 17.78
N LYS A 392 -16.61 -8.45 18.73
CA LYS A 392 -17.15 -9.84 18.71
C LYS A 392 -17.81 -10.31 17.41
N ASP A 393 -18.12 -9.41 16.48
CA ASP A 393 -18.85 -9.70 15.24
C ASP A 393 -17.96 -9.73 13.99
N ASP A 394 -16.64 -9.50 14.11
CA ASP A 394 -15.73 -9.45 12.95
C ASP A 394 -14.56 -10.42 13.16
N ALA A 395 -14.84 -11.70 12.92
CA ALA A 395 -13.88 -12.82 13.06
C ALA A 395 -12.75 -12.82 12.01
N SER A 396 -12.57 -11.72 11.25
CA SER A 396 -11.72 -11.69 10.05
C SER A 396 -10.26 -11.35 10.30
N GLU A 397 -9.85 -10.84 11.47
CA GLU A 397 -8.44 -10.54 11.77
C GLU A 397 -7.92 -11.37 12.95
N VAL A 398 -7.29 -12.48 12.61
CA VAL A 398 -6.55 -13.30 13.56
C VAL A 398 -5.09 -12.88 13.53
N SER A 399 -4.57 -12.32 14.62
CA SER A 399 -3.15 -12.08 14.78
C SER A 399 -2.51 -13.17 15.64
N TYR A 400 -1.29 -13.56 15.27
CA TYR A 400 -0.48 -14.48 16.05
C TYR A 400 0.56 -13.68 16.82
N GLY A 401 0.57 -13.84 18.14
CA GLY A 401 1.48 -13.15 19.06
C GLY A 401 2.22 -14.14 19.94
N ALA A 402 3.14 -13.62 20.70
CA ALA A 402 3.80 -14.29 21.80
C ALA A 402 3.84 -13.33 22.99
N SER A 403 3.70 -13.88 24.17
CA SER A 403 3.83 -13.12 25.41
C SER A 403 4.52 -13.95 26.49
N PHE A 404 5.11 -13.28 27.47
CA PHE A 404 5.62 -13.92 28.66
C PHE A 404 5.31 -13.06 29.88
N LYS A 405 5.19 -13.68 31.06
CA LYS A 405 4.93 -12.95 32.30
C LYS A 405 6.22 -12.42 32.92
N SER A 406 6.16 -11.16 33.33
CA SER A 406 7.14 -10.52 34.19
C SER A 406 6.41 -9.98 35.42
N GLY A 407 6.40 -10.75 36.51
CA GLY A 407 5.55 -10.45 37.67
C GLY A 407 4.07 -10.55 37.30
N ASP A 408 3.30 -9.49 37.58
CA ASP A 408 1.88 -9.38 37.24
C ASP A 408 1.63 -8.79 35.83
N GLN A 409 2.67 -8.46 35.08
CA GLN A 409 2.56 -7.87 33.75
C GLN A 409 2.87 -8.87 32.64
N ASP A 410 2.04 -8.88 31.60
CA ASP A 410 2.33 -9.58 30.36
C ASP A 410 3.19 -8.72 29.43
N VAL A 411 4.36 -9.23 29.04
CA VAL A 411 5.23 -8.60 28.05
C VAL A 411 4.92 -9.20 26.68
N ILE A 412 4.42 -8.35 25.80
CA ILE A 412 4.05 -8.74 24.43
C ILE A 412 5.31 -8.78 23.58
N ILE A 413 5.50 -9.90 22.87
CA ILE A 413 6.56 -10.10 21.91
C ILE A 413 5.98 -10.01 20.50
N SER A 414 6.49 -9.12 19.69
CA SER A 414 6.12 -9.04 18.28
C SER A 414 6.66 -10.23 17.50
N VAL A 415 5.90 -10.69 16.51
CA VAL A 415 6.28 -11.79 15.62
C VAL A 415 6.46 -11.24 14.21
N SER A 416 7.60 -11.54 13.56
CA SER A 416 7.82 -11.11 12.18
C SER A 416 6.81 -11.76 11.21
N ASP A 417 6.41 -11.06 10.15
CA ASP A 417 5.40 -11.55 9.21
C ASP A 417 5.80 -12.87 8.53
N SER A 418 7.10 -13.11 8.35
CA SER A 418 7.61 -14.39 7.85
C SER A 418 7.39 -15.53 8.84
N CYS A 419 7.43 -15.25 10.16
CA CYS A 419 7.15 -16.23 11.20
C CYS A 419 5.66 -16.43 11.41
N LYS A 420 4.83 -15.38 11.31
CA LYS A 420 3.36 -15.51 11.45
C LYS A 420 2.78 -16.57 10.52
N LYS A 421 3.21 -16.58 9.25
CA LYS A 421 2.76 -17.60 8.27
C LYS A 421 3.18 -19.02 8.65
N LEU A 422 4.40 -19.18 9.17
CA LEU A 422 4.90 -20.48 9.63
C LEU A 422 4.16 -20.95 10.86
N ILE A 423 3.91 -20.07 11.82
CA ILE A 423 3.16 -20.36 13.03
C ILE A 423 1.72 -20.74 12.69
N ALA A 424 1.08 -19.97 11.80
CA ALA A 424 -0.28 -20.24 11.35
C ALA A 424 -0.46 -21.64 10.73
N SER A 425 0.57 -22.12 10.01
CA SER A 425 0.52 -23.45 9.38
C SER A 425 0.62 -24.62 10.35
N VAL A 426 1.10 -24.41 11.58
CA VAL A 426 1.37 -25.49 12.57
C VAL A 426 0.66 -25.30 13.91
N ILE A 427 -0.03 -24.19 14.13
CA ILE A 427 -0.53 -23.77 15.46
C ILE A 427 -1.49 -24.78 16.12
N ASN A 428 -2.13 -25.62 15.34
CA ASN A 428 -3.05 -26.66 15.82
C ASN A 428 -2.35 -28.01 16.08
N ASP A 429 -1.03 -28.10 15.85
CA ASP A 429 -0.25 -29.31 16.07
C ASP A 429 0.90 -29.01 17.06
N GLU A 430 0.77 -29.45 18.30
CA GLU A 430 1.75 -29.20 19.36
C GLU A 430 3.15 -29.72 19.04
N LYS A 431 3.26 -30.86 18.35
CA LYS A 431 4.56 -31.42 17.94
C LYS A 431 5.21 -30.55 16.87
N ALA A 432 4.44 -30.12 15.87
CA ALA A 432 4.91 -29.24 14.83
C ALA A 432 5.28 -27.84 15.38
N VAL A 433 4.54 -27.31 16.33
CA VAL A 433 4.89 -26.09 17.07
C VAL A 433 6.21 -26.24 17.82
N SER A 434 6.41 -27.36 18.54
CA SER A 434 7.66 -27.63 19.25
C SER A 434 8.87 -27.72 18.32
N GLU A 435 8.71 -28.39 17.16
CA GLU A 435 9.78 -28.44 16.14
C GLU A 435 10.04 -27.08 15.47
N LEU A 436 9.00 -26.28 15.27
CA LEU A 436 9.16 -24.94 14.72
C LEU A 436 9.92 -24.03 15.70
N LYS A 437 9.61 -24.07 16.99
CA LYS A 437 10.29 -23.30 18.04
C LYS A 437 11.81 -23.50 18.02
N LYS A 438 12.29 -24.72 17.77
CA LYS A 438 13.73 -25.02 17.67
C LYS A 438 14.45 -24.31 16.53
N LYS A 439 13.71 -23.78 15.56
CA LYS A 439 14.23 -23.10 14.35
C LYS A 439 14.04 -21.60 14.38
N LEU A 440 13.48 -21.05 15.46
CA LEU A 440 13.20 -19.62 15.59
C LEU A 440 14.21 -18.95 16.51
N TYR A 441 14.35 -17.64 16.29
CA TYR A 441 15.17 -16.74 17.09
C TYR A 441 14.27 -15.68 17.72
N ILE A 442 14.61 -15.26 18.93
CA ILE A 442 14.05 -14.07 19.56
C ILE A 442 15.16 -13.04 19.69
N ALA A 443 14.87 -11.81 19.28
CA ALA A 443 15.82 -10.72 19.34
C ALA A 443 15.28 -9.59 20.20
N TYR A 444 16.14 -9.06 21.06
CA TYR A 444 15.92 -7.78 21.71
C TYR A 444 16.39 -6.67 20.78
N CYS A 445 15.51 -5.76 20.48
CA CYS A 445 15.73 -4.71 19.50
C CYS A 445 15.51 -3.35 20.16
N LYS A 446 16.32 -2.36 19.77
CA LYS A 446 16.09 -0.95 20.07
C LYS A 446 15.88 -0.17 18.80
N ARG A 447 14.85 0.65 18.76
CA ARG A 447 14.69 1.66 17.74
C ARG A 447 14.77 3.04 18.40
N GLY A 448 15.95 3.63 18.31
CA GLY A 448 16.31 4.71 19.22
C GLY A 448 16.43 4.16 20.64
N GLU A 449 15.67 4.71 21.57
CA GLU A 449 15.61 4.21 22.95
C GLU A 449 14.38 3.35 23.25
N PHE A 450 13.56 3.05 22.23
CA PHE A 450 12.36 2.25 22.41
C PHE A 450 12.71 0.75 22.31
N PRO A 451 12.67 0.00 23.43
CA PRO A 451 12.96 -1.42 23.45
C PRO A 451 11.76 -2.24 22.97
N TYR A 452 12.00 -3.31 22.24
CA TYR A 452 10.99 -4.30 21.91
C TYR A 452 11.60 -5.66 21.59
N TRP A 453 10.79 -6.70 21.72
CA TRP A 453 11.18 -8.07 21.41
C TRP A 453 10.55 -8.51 20.10
N LEU A 454 11.32 -9.27 19.30
CA LEU A 454 10.86 -9.74 18.00
C LEU A 454 11.26 -11.19 17.75
N ILE A 455 10.27 -12.03 17.40
CA ILE A 455 10.53 -13.41 16.95
C ILE A 455 10.76 -13.43 15.44
N MET A 456 11.81 -14.12 14.99
CA MET A 456 12.28 -14.16 13.61
C MET A 456 12.63 -15.58 13.18
N LYS A 457 12.55 -15.84 11.87
CA LYS A 457 12.91 -17.13 11.24
C LYS A 457 14.41 -17.35 11.15
N SER A 458 15.20 -16.30 11.08
CA SER A 458 16.65 -16.36 10.94
C SER A 458 17.32 -15.43 11.92
N ARG A 459 18.50 -15.77 12.37
CA ARG A 459 19.34 -14.90 13.21
C ARG A 459 19.50 -13.53 12.51
N PRO A 460 19.19 -12.42 13.18
CA PRO A 460 19.37 -11.11 12.59
C PRO A 460 20.85 -10.86 12.35
N ARG A 461 21.21 -10.49 11.14
CA ARG A 461 22.54 -9.93 10.87
C ARG A 461 22.54 -8.50 11.38
N SER A 462 23.60 -8.08 12.06
CA SER A 462 23.76 -6.71 12.53
C SER A 462 23.54 -5.74 11.36
N VAL A 463 22.55 -4.86 11.49
CA VAL A 463 22.26 -3.84 10.48
C VAL A 463 23.40 -2.81 10.41
N TYR A 464 24.18 -2.67 11.46
CA TYR A 464 25.38 -1.82 11.50
C TYR A 464 26.37 -2.13 10.39
N ALA A 465 26.55 -3.39 10.03
CA ALA A 465 27.52 -3.79 8.99
C ALA A 465 27.17 -3.28 7.58
N SER A 466 25.92 -2.98 7.28
CA SER A 466 25.50 -2.53 5.94
C SER A 466 25.51 -1.02 5.78
N THR A 467 25.31 -0.26 6.85
CA THR A 467 25.24 1.22 6.81
C THR A 467 26.61 1.85 6.92
N VAL A 468 27.49 1.28 7.73
CA VAL A 468 28.87 1.78 7.93
C VAL A 468 29.78 1.49 6.73
N LYS A 469 29.48 0.45 5.94
CA LYS A 469 30.22 0.15 4.68
C LYS A 469 30.17 1.26 3.63
N ARG A 470 29.32 2.29 3.81
CA ARG A 470 29.20 3.42 2.87
C ARG A 470 29.96 4.67 3.29
N GLU A 471 30.42 4.78 4.53
CA GLU A 471 30.93 6.06 5.05
C GLU A 471 32.35 6.02 5.67
N ASN A 472 32.94 4.88 6.04
CA ASN A 472 34.29 4.84 6.59
C ASN A 472 35.01 3.49 6.43
N GLU A 473 36.29 3.52 6.10
CA GLU A 473 37.17 2.37 5.90
C GLU A 473 37.62 1.65 7.19
N ASP A 474 37.24 2.13 8.37
CA ASP A 474 37.69 1.55 9.67
C ASP A 474 36.57 0.72 10.33
N MET A 475 36.39 -0.49 9.82
CA MET A 475 35.36 -1.44 10.29
C MET A 475 35.86 -2.46 11.32
N SER A 476 37.05 -2.29 11.89
CA SER A 476 37.67 -3.29 12.77
C SER A 476 37.07 -3.38 14.19
N PHE A 477 36.13 -2.50 14.55
CA PHE A 477 35.57 -2.42 15.92
C PHE A 477 34.17 -2.98 16.12
N PHE A 478 33.51 -3.48 15.08
CA PHE A 478 32.15 -4.02 15.23
C PHE A 478 32.13 -5.50 14.86
N SER A 479 32.00 -6.36 15.86
CA SER A 479 31.68 -7.75 15.63
C SER A 479 30.37 -7.85 14.87
N PRO A 480 30.33 -8.51 13.71
CA PRO A 480 29.12 -8.67 12.92
C PRO A 480 28.09 -9.60 13.57
N ASP A 481 28.45 -10.27 14.65
CA ASP A 481 27.62 -11.26 15.32
C ASP A 481 27.05 -10.72 16.63
N LEU A 482 25.73 -10.85 16.75
CA LEU A 482 25.05 -10.59 18.03
C LEU A 482 25.41 -11.71 19.01
N PRO A 483 25.49 -11.39 20.32
CA PRO A 483 25.74 -12.40 21.33
C PRO A 483 24.69 -13.51 21.27
N ASP A 484 25.13 -14.74 21.42
CA ASP A 484 24.28 -15.94 21.38
C ASP A 484 24.29 -16.62 22.77
N LEU A 485 23.13 -16.93 23.31
CA LEU A 485 22.99 -17.57 24.62
C LEU A 485 23.42 -19.06 24.63
N ASP A 486 23.63 -19.64 23.47
CA ASP A 486 24.08 -21.02 23.36
C ASP A 486 25.56 -21.20 23.76
N ASP A 487 26.29 -20.08 23.93
CA ASP A 487 27.67 -20.10 24.39
C ASP A 487 27.71 -19.92 25.92
N ASP A 488 28.13 -20.96 26.66
CA ASP A 488 28.17 -20.99 28.14
C ASP A 488 29.05 -19.89 28.79
N LYS A 489 29.69 -19.06 28.00
CA LYS A 489 30.58 -17.96 28.44
C LYS A 489 29.97 -16.58 28.28
N GLN A 490 28.70 -16.45 27.92
CA GLN A 490 28.12 -15.13 27.68
C GLN A 490 27.80 -14.36 28.97
N ASP A 491 28.10 -13.08 28.91
CA ASP A 491 27.88 -12.12 29.96
C ASP A 491 26.37 -11.90 30.19
N SER A 492 25.89 -12.44 31.33
CA SER A 492 24.50 -12.26 31.76
C SER A 492 24.11 -10.78 31.96
N THR A 493 25.09 -9.88 32.02
CA THR A 493 24.90 -8.45 32.23
C THR A 493 24.14 -7.78 31.08
N LEU A 494 24.44 -8.17 29.83
CA LEU A 494 23.73 -7.64 28.65
C LEU A 494 22.27 -8.05 28.63
N LEU A 495 21.98 -9.29 29.03
CA LEU A 495 20.63 -9.80 29.10
C LEU A 495 19.82 -9.10 30.20
N ILE A 496 20.40 -8.98 31.39
CA ILE A 496 19.79 -8.27 32.52
C ILE A 496 19.48 -6.82 32.11
N LYS A 497 20.43 -6.16 31.44
CA LYS A 497 20.24 -4.80 30.95
C LYS A 497 19.10 -4.72 29.92
N ALA A 498 19.00 -5.68 29.01
CA ALA A 498 17.92 -5.75 28.04
C ALA A 498 16.54 -5.92 28.71
N PHE A 499 16.48 -6.72 29.77
CA PHE A 499 15.24 -6.91 30.55
C PHE A 499 14.81 -5.68 31.32
N VAL A 500 15.73 -5.04 32.02
CA VAL A 500 15.49 -3.77 32.74
C VAL A 500 14.96 -2.70 31.81
N GLU A 501 15.58 -2.55 30.63
CA GLU A 501 15.18 -1.58 29.62
C GLU A 501 13.84 -1.90 28.96
N SER A 502 13.41 -3.17 28.95
CA SER A 502 12.09 -3.56 28.44
C SER A 502 10.96 -3.48 29.47
N GLY A 503 11.24 -2.97 30.67
CA GLY A 503 10.24 -2.74 31.71
C GLY A 503 10.00 -3.92 32.65
N PHE A 504 10.96 -4.84 32.75
CA PHE A 504 10.89 -5.96 33.71
C PHE A 504 11.05 -5.52 35.16
N ASP A 505 10.31 -6.17 36.06
CA ASP A 505 10.47 -5.95 37.50
C ASP A 505 11.86 -6.44 37.98
N MET A 506 12.64 -5.53 38.54
CA MET A 506 13.97 -5.79 39.07
C MET A 506 14.00 -6.89 40.12
N LYS A 507 12.93 -7.06 40.92
CA LYS A 507 12.84 -8.11 41.95
C LYS A 507 12.87 -9.53 41.36
N ILE A 508 12.44 -9.73 40.14
CA ILE A 508 12.52 -11.01 39.44
C ILE A 508 13.96 -11.28 39.00
N LEU A 509 14.67 -10.26 38.59
CA LEU A 509 16.08 -10.35 38.16
C LEU A 509 17.01 -10.64 39.34
N GLU A 510 16.76 -10.07 40.49
CA GLU A 510 17.51 -10.36 41.72
C GLU A 510 17.35 -11.82 42.17
N LYS A 511 16.15 -12.39 42.02
CA LYS A 511 15.89 -13.79 42.34
C LYS A 511 16.60 -14.77 41.39
N TRP A 512 16.90 -14.36 40.18
CA TRP A 512 17.65 -15.15 39.21
C TRP A 512 19.15 -15.07 39.39
N SER A 513 19.68 -13.91 39.80
CA SER A 513 21.10 -13.78 40.13
C SER A 513 21.49 -14.57 41.41
N SER A 514 20.57 -14.73 42.34
CA SER A 514 20.81 -15.52 43.56
C SER A 514 20.72 -17.03 43.34
N GLN A 515 19.98 -17.52 42.33
CA GLN A 515 19.91 -18.94 42.00
C GLN A 515 21.12 -19.47 41.19
N LYS A 516 21.94 -18.61 40.60
CA LYS A 516 23.18 -19.00 39.90
C LYS A 516 24.39 -19.15 40.82
N ASN A 517 24.29 -18.75 42.08
CA ASN A 517 25.37 -18.84 43.07
C ASN A 517 25.15 -20.00 44.06
N THR A 518 24.19 -20.88 43.84
CA THR A 518 23.98 -22.17 44.47
C THR A 518 24.06 -23.28 43.43
#